data_0611d59dbfca371c463feb257d59b0e8
#
_entry.id   0611d59dbfca371c463feb257d59b0e8
#
_cell.length_a   1.000
_cell.length_b   1.000
_cell.length_c   1.000
_cell.angle_alpha   90.00
_cell.angle_beta   90.00
_cell.angle_gamma   90.00
#
_symmetry.space_group_name_H-M   'P 1'
#
loop_
_entity.id
_entity.type
_entity.pdbx_description
1 polymer ?
#
loop_
_entity_poly.entity_id
_entity_poly.type
_entity_poly.pdbx_seq_one_letter_code
_entity_poly.pdbx_strand_id
1 'polypeptide(L)'
;KNIFYLTALLFVFGCSNQDSEPEAMETAETESFLLEYMWCDFGPNTSGESLDKLVADFNEVTKNSDHPVESAWGYFPTFETDAYDAIWLNVWSDEDQRNAGWTDWAADSQEDFEAQHNDTLNCREDRIFQFTGTAGMSPRVEWTAEPPFNADFYFCTFEGENGMDELMPIMADYDAWVEGTEEDSMWYVWHDPLFDTANASGSVQDGYDYAIGFYWQNATERDTGYSNYGETDFGSRFDEIETCETLEFEGYPIVQPSS
;
A
#
# COMPACT_ATOMS: atom_id res chain seq x y z
N LYS A 1 31.19 32.71 -59.25
CA LYS A 1 31.44 31.42 -59.97
C LYS A 1 32.14 30.50 -58.99
N ASN A 2 31.44 29.74 -58.25
CA ASN A 2 31.99 28.72 -57.35
C ASN A 2 31.51 27.35 -57.82
N ILE A 3 32.48 26.53 -58.16
CA ILE A 3 32.33 25.16 -58.61
C ILE A 3 32.33 24.29 -57.37
N PHE A 4 31.22 23.55 -57.13
CA PHE A 4 31.12 22.52 -56.10
C PHE A 4 31.65 21.19 -56.64
N TYR A 5 32.64 20.61 -56.00
CA TYR A 5 33.08 19.23 -56.22
C TYR A 5 32.28 18.28 -55.34
N LEU A 6 31.56 17.37 -55.97
CA LEU A 6 30.80 16.31 -55.35
C LEU A 6 31.72 15.09 -55.18
N THR A 7 32.10 14.78 -53.95
CA THR A 7 32.88 13.57 -53.63
C THR A 7 31.93 12.47 -53.19
N ALA A 8 31.78 11.44 -54.02
CA ALA A 8 31.01 10.26 -53.69
C ALA A 8 31.81 9.33 -52.78
N LEU A 9 31.33 9.09 -51.57
CA LEU A 9 31.83 8.07 -50.66
C LEU A 9 31.02 6.77 -50.87
N LEU A 10 31.70 5.74 -51.34
CA LEU A 10 31.23 4.37 -51.40
C LEU A 10 31.27 3.76 -50.00
N PHE A 11 30.10 3.51 -49.40
CA PHE A 11 29.99 2.68 -48.18
C PHE A 11 29.94 1.21 -48.57
N VAL A 12 30.97 0.48 -48.20
CA VAL A 12 31.01 -0.99 -48.27
C VAL A 12 30.21 -1.54 -47.07
N PHE A 13 29.09 -2.18 -47.36
CA PHE A 13 28.35 -2.94 -46.36
C PHE A 13 29.12 -4.22 -46.00
N GLY A 14 29.76 -4.20 -44.83
CA GLY A 14 30.25 -5.39 -44.16
C GLY A 14 29.13 -5.99 -43.34
N CYS A 15 28.60 -7.17 -43.73
CA CYS A 15 27.76 -7.98 -42.86
C CYS A 15 28.64 -8.57 -41.75
N SER A 16 28.59 -8.02 -40.55
CA SER A 16 29.01 -8.72 -39.33
C SER A 16 27.78 -9.29 -38.69
N ASN A 17 27.67 -10.63 -38.62
CA ASN A 17 26.76 -11.32 -37.73
C ASN A 17 27.22 -10.98 -36.29
N GLN A 18 26.54 -10.06 -35.66
CA GLN A 18 26.61 -9.87 -34.21
C GLN A 18 25.53 -10.76 -33.65
N ASP A 19 25.92 -11.88 -33.06
CA ASP A 19 25.09 -12.62 -32.09
C ASP A 19 24.77 -11.65 -30.95
N SER A 20 23.56 -11.09 -30.98
CA SER A 20 23.02 -10.33 -29.86
C SER A 20 22.72 -11.35 -28.76
N GLU A 21 23.57 -11.46 -27.77
CA GLU A 21 23.15 -12.00 -26.48
C GLU A 21 21.90 -11.24 -26.06
N PRO A 22 20.85 -11.93 -25.57
CA PRO A 22 19.70 -11.25 -25.03
C PRO A 22 20.22 -10.42 -23.85
N GLU A 23 20.09 -9.08 -23.97
CA GLU A 23 20.23 -8.20 -22.81
C GLU A 23 19.33 -8.75 -21.72
N ALA A 24 19.95 -9.15 -20.60
CA ALA A 24 19.18 -9.51 -19.40
C ALA A 24 18.26 -8.32 -19.14
N MET A 25 16.95 -8.55 -19.16
CA MET A 25 15.99 -7.58 -18.66
C MET A 25 16.45 -7.23 -17.26
N GLU A 26 16.95 -6.02 -17.07
CA GLU A 26 17.13 -5.43 -15.75
C GLU A 26 15.75 -5.53 -15.10
N THR A 27 15.60 -6.43 -14.15
CA THR A 27 14.41 -6.47 -13.29
C THR A 27 14.36 -5.11 -12.63
N ALA A 28 13.35 -4.30 -12.97
CA ALA A 28 13.09 -3.08 -12.23
C ALA A 28 13.05 -3.47 -10.75
N GLU A 29 13.94 -2.88 -9.93
CA GLU A 29 13.90 -3.08 -8.50
C GLU A 29 12.50 -2.59 -8.08
N THR A 30 11.68 -3.49 -7.58
CA THR A 30 10.36 -3.15 -7.03
C THR A 30 10.63 -2.31 -5.79
N GLU A 31 10.25 -1.04 -5.83
CA GLU A 31 10.43 -0.16 -4.68
C GLU A 31 9.65 -0.73 -3.49
N SER A 32 10.37 -0.95 -2.40
CA SER A 32 9.79 -1.34 -1.12
C SER A 32 9.78 -0.14 -0.17
N PHE A 33 8.81 -0.09 0.70
CA PHE A 33 8.61 0.97 1.69
C PHE A 33 8.16 0.36 3.02
N LEU A 34 8.26 1.12 4.10
CA LEU A 34 7.84 0.68 5.42
C LEU A 34 6.42 1.17 5.69
N LEU A 35 5.53 0.25 6.03
CA LEU A 35 4.16 0.50 6.48
C LEU A 35 4.09 0.35 7.99
N GLU A 36 3.54 1.35 8.68
CA GLU A 36 3.39 1.34 10.12
C GLU A 36 1.94 1.61 10.49
N TYR A 37 1.23 0.56 10.91
CA TYR A 37 -0.17 0.61 11.32
C TYR A 37 -0.27 0.77 12.83
N MET A 38 -1.00 1.78 13.28
CA MET A 38 -1.28 2.03 14.70
C MET A 38 -2.77 1.89 14.97
N TRP A 39 -3.13 1.12 15.98
CA TRP A 39 -4.51 1.02 16.41
C TRP A 39 -4.88 2.18 17.31
N CYS A 40 -6.01 2.80 17.02
CA CYS A 40 -6.46 4.01 17.69
C CYS A 40 -7.87 3.83 18.27
N ASP A 41 -8.10 4.42 19.43
CA ASP A 41 -9.40 4.45 20.09
C ASP A 41 -9.98 5.88 20.03
N PHE A 42 -11.29 6.00 19.81
CA PHE A 42 -11.96 7.29 19.86
C PHE A 42 -12.01 7.83 21.27
N GLY A 43 -11.71 9.10 21.42
CA GLY A 43 -11.86 9.81 22.67
C GLY A 43 -13.28 10.35 22.86
N PRO A 44 -13.58 10.89 24.05
CA PRO A 44 -14.92 11.40 24.38
C PRO A 44 -15.36 12.62 23.53
N ASN A 45 -14.44 13.28 22.86
CA ASN A 45 -14.68 14.46 22.03
C ASN A 45 -14.60 14.18 20.54
N THR A 46 -14.59 12.90 20.10
CA THR A 46 -14.53 12.52 18.69
C THR A 46 -15.75 13.02 17.93
N SER A 47 -15.49 13.70 16.83
CA SER A 47 -16.45 14.19 15.86
C SER A 47 -15.75 14.43 14.53
N GLY A 48 -16.49 14.57 13.41
CA GLY A 48 -15.89 14.94 12.14
C GLY A 48 -15.04 16.21 12.23
N GLU A 49 -15.56 17.27 12.89
CA GLU A 49 -14.82 18.53 13.08
C GLU A 49 -13.52 18.37 13.87
N SER A 50 -13.53 17.56 14.96
CA SER A 50 -12.33 17.33 15.75
C SER A 50 -11.31 16.46 15.03
N LEU A 51 -11.75 15.48 14.21
CA LEU A 51 -10.87 14.69 13.34
C LEU A 51 -10.27 15.56 12.23
N ASP A 52 -11.05 16.42 11.58
CA ASP A 52 -10.55 17.36 10.56
C ASP A 52 -9.47 18.28 11.15
N LYS A 53 -9.69 18.77 12.39
CA LYS A 53 -8.70 19.58 13.09
C LYS A 53 -7.43 18.79 13.40
N LEU A 54 -7.56 17.57 13.89
CA LEU A 54 -6.43 16.69 14.19
C LEU A 54 -5.58 16.46 12.94
N VAL A 55 -6.22 16.14 11.81
CA VAL A 55 -5.55 15.95 10.51
C VAL A 55 -4.84 17.23 10.06
N ALA A 56 -5.49 18.39 10.19
CA ALA A 56 -4.88 19.67 9.82
C ALA A 56 -3.64 19.99 10.67
N ASP A 57 -3.72 19.79 11.99
CA ASP A 57 -2.61 20.03 12.91
C ASP A 57 -1.46 19.03 12.67
N PHE A 58 -1.76 17.75 12.37
CA PHE A 58 -0.74 16.76 12.02
C PHE A 58 0.00 17.12 10.72
N ASN A 59 -0.73 17.60 9.71
CA ASN A 59 -0.10 18.09 8.48
C ASN A 59 0.85 19.27 8.71
N GLU A 60 0.51 20.18 9.65
CA GLU A 60 1.42 21.29 10.00
C GLU A 60 2.67 20.79 10.74
N VAL A 61 2.55 19.80 11.62
CA VAL A 61 3.71 19.16 12.25
C VAL A 61 4.58 18.48 11.22
N THR A 62 3.98 17.66 10.34
CA THR A 62 4.71 16.93 9.29
C THR A 62 5.49 17.86 8.35
N LYS A 63 4.90 18.98 7.93
CA LYS A 63 5.59 19.98 7.09
C LYS A 63 6.83 20.60 7.74
N ASN A 64 6.88 20.62 9.07
CA ASN A 64 7.97 21.24 9.82
C ASN A 64 8.99 20.22 10.35
N SER A 65 8.75 18.93 10.15
CA SER A 65 9.70 17.87 10.48
C SER A 65 10.84 17.79 9.47
N ASP A 66 12.05 17.52 9.95
CA ASP A 66 13.21 17.25 9.10
C ASP A 66 13.11 15.83 8.46
N HIS A 67 12.29 14.93 9.07
CA HIS A 67 12.05 13.57 8.61
C HIS A 67 10.54 13.29 8.55
N PRO A 68 9.81 13.89 7.59
CA PRO A 68 8.37 13.73 7.49
C PRO A 68 7.99 12.32 7.02
N VAL A 69 6.76 11.88 7.34
CA VAL A 69 6.16 10.71 6.69
C VAL A 69 6.00 10.97 5.19
N GLU A 70 6.17 9.94 4.36
CA GLU A 70 5.92 10.02 2.91
C GLU A 70 4.42 10.24 2.63
N SER A 71 3.58 9.51 3.36
CA SER A 71 2.13 9.69 3.38
C SER A 71 1.53 9.11 4.66
N ALA A 72 0.30 9.53 5.01
CA ALA A 72 -0.44 8.95 6.11
C ALA A 72 -1.92 8.79 5.76
N TRP A 73 -2.53 7.74 6.28
CA TRP A 73 -3.90 7.33 5.95
C TRP A 73 -4.64 6.89 7.21
N GLY A 74 -5.93 7.20 7.30
CA GLY A 74 -6.84 6.71 8.33
C GLY A 74 -7.77 5.64 7.75
N TYR A 75 -7.98 4.54 8.47
CA TYR A 75 -8.89 3.47 8.10
C TYR A 75 -9.95 3.28 9.19
N PHE A 76 -11.21 3.30 8.80
CA PHE A 76 -12.34 3.04 9.68
C PHE A 76 -12.96 1.69 9.31
N PRO A 77 -13.06 0.74 10.26
CA PRO A 77 -13.62 -0.58 9.97
C PRO A 77 -15.09 -0.46 9.59
N THR A 78 -15.51 -1.23 8.58
CA THR A 78 -16.94 -1.37 8.20
C THR A 78 -17.61 -2.54 8.89
N PHE A 79 -16.90 -3.21 9.79
CA PHE A 79 -17.33 -4.34 10.61
C PHE A 79 -17.25 -3.99 12.10
N GLU A 80 -17.92 -4.76 12.95
CA GLU A 80 -17.85 -4.58 14.41
C GLU A 80 -16.57 -5.19 14.97
N THR A 81 -15.82 -4.41 15.76
CA THR A 81 -14.63 -4.85 16.49
C THR A 81 -14.49 -4.08 17.80
N ASP A 82 -14.00 -4.76 18.86
CA ASP A 82 -13.63 -4.14 20.13
C ASP A 82 -12.10 -3.86 20.21
N ALA A 83 -11.37 -4.15 19.14
CA ALA A 83 -9.90 -4.05 19.13
C ALA A 83 -9.41 -2.61 18.92
N TYR A 84 -10.13 -1.82 18.14
CA TYR A 84 -9.85 -0.42 17.80
C TYR A 84 -11.09 0.24 17.18
N ASP A 85 -11.14 1.56 17.20
CA ASP A 85 -12.15 2.36 16.49
C ASP A 85 -11.65 2.82 15.10
N ALA A 86 -10.35 3.00 14.97
CA ALA A 86 -9.69 3.39 13.72
C ALA A 86 -8.26 2.84 13.68
N ILE A 87 -7.70 2.77 12.48
CA ILE A 87 -6.29 2.47 12.24
C ILE A 87 -5.65 3.69 11.57
N TRP A 88 -4.49 4.10 12.08
CA TRP A 88 -3.65 5.11 11.47
C TRP A 88 -2.46 4.44 10.79
N LEU A 89 -2.28 4.65 9.51
CA LEU A 89 -1.12 4.18 8.76
C LEU A 89 -0.17 5.34 8.50
N ASN A 90 1.10 5.15 8.85
CA ASN A 90 2.21 5.94 8.33
C ASN A 90 2.98 5.13 7.28
N VAL A 91 3.33 5.77 6.17
CA VAL A 91 4.20 5.22 5.14
C VAL A 91 5.54 5.94 5.19
N TRP A 92 6.62 5.17 5.27
CA TRP A 92 7.99 5.65 5.34
C TRP A 92 8.81 5.07 4.19
N SER A 93 9.83 5.78 3.73
CA SER A 93 10.76 5.22 2.73
C SER A 93 11.49 3.99 3.26
N ASP A 94 11.87 4.01 4.55
CA ASP A 94 12.59 2.93 5.21
C ASP A 94 12.55 3.07 6.75
N GLU A 95 13.19 2.13 7.45
CA GLU A 95 13.27 2.11 8.91
C GLU A 95 14.10 3.28 9.49
N ASP A 96 15.16 3.71 8.82
CA ASP A 96 16.00 4.83 9.27
C ASP A 96 15.22 6.15 9.25
N GLN A 97 14.46 6.39 8.18
CA GLN A 97 13.57 7.54 8.05
C GLN A 97 12.47 7.51 9.13
N ARG A 98 11.85 6.36 9.35
CA ARG A 98 10.85 6.17 10.39
C ARG A 98 11.41 6.47 11.79
N ASN A 99 12.58 5.94 12.13
CA ASN A 99 13.20 6.13 13.44
C ASN A 99 13.61 7.59 13.67
N ALA A 100 14.09 8.27 12.64
CA ALA A 100 14.38 9.70 12.68
C ALA A 100 13.10 10.53 12.85
N GLY A 101 12.02 10.23 12.10
CA GLY A 101 10.74 10.92 12.22
C GLY A 101 10.10 10.79 13.62
N TRP A 102 10.14 9.60 14.23
CA TRP A 102 9.70 9.43 15.61
C TRP A 102 10.57 10.17 16.62
N THR A 103 11.87 10.32 16.34
CA THR A 103 12.77 11.11 17.20
C THR A 103 12.39 12.58 17.16
N ASP A 104 12.14 13.14 15.96
CA ASP A 104 11.68 14.52 15.78
C ASP A 104 10.31 14.72 16.45
N TRP A 105 9.39 13.80 16.22
CA TRP A 105 8.06 13.83 16.84
C TRP A 105 8.16 13.95 18.37
N ALA A 106 8.91 13.06 19.01
CA ALA A 106 9.06 13.02 20.46
C ALA A 106 9.75 14.28 21.04
N ALA A 107 10.67 14.89 20.26
CA ALA A 107 11.40 16.07 20.70
C ALA A 107 10.58 17.36 20.58
N ASP A 108 9.80 17.50 19.51
CA ASP A 108 9.28 18.80 19.09
C ASP A 108 7.76 18.93 19.12
N SER A 109 7.00 17.81 19.09
CA SER A 109 5.58 17.85 18.78
C SER A 109 4.69 16.99 19.65
N GLN A 110 5.15 15.86 20.16
CA GLN A 110 4.34 14.83 20.81
C GLN A 110 3.51 15.40 21.97
N GLU A 111 4.15 16.06 22.94
CA GLU A 111 3.49 16.54 24.17
C GLU A 111 2.35 17.52 23.84
N ASP A 112 2.59 18.47 22.96
CA ASP A 112 1.60 19.48 22.59
C ASP A 112 0.47 18.89 21.74
N PHE A 113 0.78 17.96 20.81
CA PHE A 113 -0.20 17.31 19.96
C PHE A 113 -1.12 16.39 20.75
N GLU A 114 -0.56 15.53 21.59
CA GLU A 114 -1.33 14.63 22.44
C GLU A 114 -2.22 15.40 23.44
N ALA A 115 -1.71 16.47 24.04
CA ALA A 115 -2.50 17.32 24.92
C ALA A 115 -3.73 17.95 24.23
N GLN A 116 -3.66 18.14 22.92
CA GLN A 116 -4.76 18.72 22.14
C GLN A 116 -5.73 17.68 21.59
N HIS A 117 -5.25 16.46 21.28
CA HIS A 117 -5.98 15.51 20.44
C HIS A 117 -6.30 14.17 21.08
N ASN A 118 -5.71 13.77 22.24
CA ASN A 118 -6.01 12.49 22.89
C ASN A 118 -7.49 12.30 23.27
N ASP A 119 -8.22 13.38 23.49
CA ASP A 119 -9.67 13.33 23.70
C ASP A 119 -10.47 13.16 22.37
N THR A 120 -9.80 13.24 21.24
CA THR A 120 -10.38 13.01 19.90
C THR A 120 -10.00 11.63 19.36
N LEU A 121 -8.71 11.34 19.27
CA LEU A 121 -8.18 10.06 18.81
C LEU A 121 -6.90 9.75 19.57
N ASN A 122 -6.83 8.55 20.15
CA ASN A 122 -5.68 8.08 20.91
C ASN A 122 -5.11 6.82 20.27
N CYS A 123 -3.98 6.96 19.61
CA CYS A 123 -3.28 5.84 18.98
C CYS A 123 -2.34 5.18 19.99
N ARG A 124 -2.45 3.87 20.10
CA ARG A 124 -1.77 3.09 21.15
C ARG A 124 -0.35 2.71 20.72
N GLU A 125 0.65 3.16 21.48
CA GLU A 125 2.07 2.84 21.22
C GLU A 125 2.40 1.34 21.36
N ASP A 126 1.60 0.58 22.13
CA ASP A 126 1.74 -0.87 22.30
C ASP A 126 1.02 -1.68 21.20
N ARG A 127 0.42 -1.01 20.22
CA ARG A 127 -0.34 -1.59 19.11
C ARG A 127 0.11 -1.02 17.77
N ILE A 128 1.42 -1.08 17.55
CA ILE A 128 2.06 -0.69 16.29
C ILE A 128 2.51 -1.95 15.57
N PHE A 129 2.08 -2.10 14.32
CA PHE A 129 2.38 -3.25 13.47
C PHE A 129 3.07 -2.77 12.20
N GLN A 130 4.25 -3.30 11.95
CA GLN A 130 5.10 -2.88 10.84
C GLN A 130 5.16 -3.95 9.76
N PHE A 131 5.15 -3.50 8.50
CA PHE A 131 5.28 -4.37 7.35
C PHE A 131 6.24 -3.77 6.33
N THR A 132 6.95 -4.61 5.60
CA THR A 132 7.52 -4.19 4.34
C THR A 132 6.41 -4.15 3.31
N GLY A 133 6.13 -2.98 2.75
CA GLY A 133 5.19 -2.79 1.66
C GLY A 133 5.89 -2.96 0.32
N THR A 134 5.26 -3.67 -0.61
CA THR A 134 5.74 -3.79 -2.00
C THR A 134 4.54 -3.60 -2.93
N ALA A 135 4.64 -2.65 -3.87
CA ALA A 135 3.57 -2.44 -4.84
C ALA A 135 3.41 -3.68 -5.73
N GLY A 136 2.20 -4.22 -5.78
CA GLY A 136 1.85 -5.32 -6.66
C GLY A 136 1.33 -4.83 -8.00
N MET A 137 0.28 -4.02 -7.98
CA MET A 137 -0.31 -3.40 -9.18
C MET A 137 -0.54 -1.91 -8.94
N SER A 138 -0.32 -1.09 -9.96
CA SER A 138 -0.66 0.33 -9.95
C SER A 138 -2.09 0.55 -10.49
N PRO A 139 -2.79 1.62 -10.04
CA PRO A 139 -4.10 1.95 -10.59
C PRO A 139 -4.01 2.23 -12.10
N ARG A 140 -5.02 1.76 -12.85
CA ARG A 140 -5.10 1.92 -14.31
C ARG A 140 -5.73 3.24 -14.74
N VAL A 141 -6.32 3.97 -13.79
CA VAL A 141 -6.80 5.34 -13.92
C VAL A 141 -6.17 6.22 -12.86
N GLU A 142 -6.28 7.54 -13.00
CA GLU A 142 -5.75 8.47 -12.01
C GLU A 142 -6.38 8.22 -10.63
N TRP A 143 -5.53 7.97 -9.63
CA TRP A 143 -5.96 7.84 -8.24
C TRP A 143 -6.05 9.21 -7.60
N THR A 144 -7.25 9.63 -7.21
CA THR A 144 -7.50 10.96 -6.62
C THR A 144 -7.50 10.95 -5.10
N ALA A 145 -7.59 9.78 -4.47
CA ALA A 145 -7.72 9.60 -3.02
C ALA A 145 -8.87 10.45 -2.40
N GLU A 146 -9.97 10.65 -3.15
CA GLU A 146 -11.15 11.31 -2.60
C GLU A 146 -11.83 10.43 -1.55
N PRO A 147 -12.03 10.93 -0.31
CA PRO A 147 -12.60 10.12 0.76
C PRO A 147 -14.14 10.02 0.68
N PRO A 148 -14.70 8.90 1.19
CA PRO A 148 -13.97 7.70 1.53
C PRO A 148 -13.58 6.89 0.29
N PHE A 149 -12.37 6.33 0.29
CA PHE A 149 -12.01 5.25 -0.62
C PHE A 149 -12.19 3.90 0.08
N ASN A 150 -12.20 2.79 -0.64
CA ASN A 150 -12.34 1.45 -0.05
C ASN A 150 -11.00 0.75 0.01
N ALA A 151 -10.73 0.08 1.13
CA ALA A 151 -9.57 -0.76 1.34
C ALA A 151 -9.97 -2.10 1.94
N ASP A 152 -9.57 -3.20 1.29
CA ASP A 152 -9.80 -4.55 1.76
C ASP A 152 -8.47 -5.23 2.01
N PHE A 153 -8.24 -5.65 3.25
CA PHE A 153 -7.02 -6.36 3.64
C PHE A 153 -7.32 -7.85 3.79
N TYR A 154 -6.53 -8.64 3.10
CA TYR A 154 -6.55 -10.10 3.20
C TYR A 154 -5.34 -10.54 4.01
N PHE A 155 -5.58 -11.29 5.08
CA PHE A 155 -4.57 -11.91 5.93
C PHE A 155 -4.60 -13.41 5.65
N CYS A 156 -3.57 -13.91 5.00
CA CYS A 156 -3.60 -15.22 4.37
C CYS A 156 -2.62 -16.19 5.01
N THR A 157 -3.05 -17.44 5.18
CA THR A 157 -2.25 -18.56 5.66
C THR A 157 -2.22 -19.64 4.61
N PHE A 158 -1.03 -20.10 4.24
CA PHE A 158 -0.88 -21.17 3.25
C PHE A 158 -1.33 -22.53 3.79
N GLU A 159 -1.96 -23.31 2.93
CA GLU A 159 -2.41 -24.66 3.24
C GLU A 159 -1.31 -25.69 2.95
N GLY A 160 -0.99 -26.53 3.93
CA GLY A 160 -0.09 -27.66 3.76
C GLY A 160 1.38 -27.27 3.53
N GLU A 161 1.91 -27.62 2.35
CA GLU A 161 3.29 -27.31 1.93
C GLU A 161 3.31 -26.18 0.87
N ASN A 162 2.18 -25.53 0.63
CA ASN A 162 2.08 -24.40 -0.31
C ASN A 162 2.81 -23.16 0.24
N GLY A 163 3.09 -22.21 -0.65
CA GLY A 163 3.78 -20.99 -0.32
C GLY A 163 3.75 -19.97 -1.47
N MET A 164 4.62 -18.98 -1.41
CA MET A 164 4.71 -17.94 -2.44
C MET A 164 5.01 -18.52 -3.83
N ASP A 165 5.71 -19.65 -3.93
CA ASP A 165 6.05 -20.29 -5.21
C ASP A 165 4.78 -20.79 -5.95
N GLU A 166 3.75 -21.23 -5.21
CA GLU A 166 2.45 -21.65 -5.73
C GLU A 166 1.53 -20.45 -5.96
N LEU A 167 1.60 -19.41 -5.12
CA LEU A 167 0.78 -18.21 -5.20
C LEU A 167 1.13 -17.31 -6.39
N MET A 168 2.42 -17.02 -6.59
CA MET A 168 2.84 -16.05 -7.61
C MET A 168 2.40 -16.36 -9.04
N PRO A 169 2.34 -17.62 -9.51
CA PRO A 169 1.74 -17.92 -10.81
C PRO A 169 0.24 -17.60 -10.90
N ILE A 170 -0.52 -17.77 -9.81
CA ILE A 170 -1.95 -17.44 -9.78
C ILE A 170 -2.12 -15.92 -9.83
N MET A 171 -1.29 -15.18 -9.06
CA MET A 171 -1.28 -13.72 -9.09
C MET A 171 -0.90 -13.15 -10.46
N ALA A 172 0.07 -13.75 -11.15
CA ALA A 172 0.42 -13.32 -12.50
C ALA A 172 -0.73 -13.51 -13.50
N ASP A 173 -1.49 -14.62 -13.39
CA ASP A 173 -2.69 -14.83 -14.19
C ASP A 173 -3.81 -13.84 -13.81
N TYR A 174 -3.97 -13.55 -12.53
CA TYR A 174 -4.92 -12.55 -12.02
C TYR A 174 -4.60 -11.14 -12.57
N ASP A 175 -3.34 -10.72 -12.50
CA ASP A 175 -2.89 -9.43 -13.03
C ASP A 175 -3.18 -9.33 -14.54
N ALA A 176 -2.85 -10.37 -15.30
CA ALA A 176 -3.14 -10.42 -16.73
C ALA A 176 -4.66 -10.37 -17.03
N TRP A 177 -5.48 -10.98 -16.18
CA TRP A 177 -6.93 -10.89 -16.29
C TRP A 177 -7.43 -9.47 -15.98
N VAL A 178 -6.95 -8.86 -14.90
CA VAL A 178 -7.29 -7.47 -14.52
C VAL A 178 -6.94 -6.50 -15.66
N GLU A 179 -5.76 -6.64 -16.27
CA GLU A 179 -5.35 -5.82 -17.44
C GLU A 179 -6.33 -5.94 -18.63
N GLY A 180 -7.02 -7.05 -18.75
CA GLY A 180 -8.02 -7.31 -19.80
C GLY A 180 -9.43 -6.80 -19.48
N THR A 181 -9.69 -6.30 -18.26
CA THR A 181 -10.99 -5.76 -17.85
C THR A 181 -11.13 -4.26 -18.17
N GLU A 182 -12.27 -3.66 -17.85
CA GLU A 182 -12.41 -2.19 -17.92
C GLU A 182 -11.42 -1.52 -16.96
N GLU A 183 -10.85 -0.39 -17.40
CA GLU A 183 -9.96 0.41 -16.56
C GLU A 183 -10.70 0.95 -15.33
N ASP A 184 -10.11 0.74 -14.17
CA ASP A 184 -10.59 1.25 -12.89
C ASP A 184 -9.44 1.72 -12.00
N SER A 185 -9.74 2.17 -10.80
CA SER A 185 -8.76 2.68 -9.84
C SER A 185 -8.13 1.60 -8.97
N MET A 186 -8.45 0.33 -9.17
CA MET A 186 -7.95 -0.76 -8.34
C MET A 186 -6.43 -0.85 -8.41
N TRP A 187 -5.82 -0.99 -7.25
CA TRP A 187 -4.41 -1.30 -7.05
C TRP A 187 -4.23 -2.09 -5.77
N TYR A 188 -3.07 -2.73 -5.60
CA TYR A 188 -2.80 -3.49 -4.39
C TYR A 188 -1.34 -3.42 -3.96
N VAL A 189 -1.13 -3.68 -2.66
CA VAL A 189 0.17 -3.69 -2.00
C VAL A 189 0.31 -5.00 -1.23
N TRP A 190 1.46 -5.65 -1.40
CA TRP A 190 1.90 -6.74 -0.56
C TRP A 190 2.40 -6.21 0.79
N HIS A 191 2.11 -6.95 1.86
CA HIS A 191 2.48 -6.62 3.22
C HIS A 191 3.23 -7.80 3.85
N ASP A 192 4.55 -7.72 3.89
CA ASP A 192 5.37 -8.70 4.57
C ASP A 192 5.53 -8.29 6.05
N PRO A 193 5.01 -9.06 7.02
CA PRO A 193 5.05 -8.67 8.43
C PRO A 193 6.47 -8.64 8.98
N LEU A 194 6.83 -7.59 9.72
CA LEU A 194 8.11 -7.43 10.43
C LEU A 194 8.02 -7.82 11.92
N PHE A 195 6.99 -8.56 12.29
CA PHE A 195 6.72 -9.03 13.65
C PHE A 195 6.24 -10.49 13.63
N ASP A 196 6.19 -11.11 14.80
CA ASP A 196 5.67 -12.48 14.96
C ASP A 196 4.13 -12.47 14.88
N THR A 197 3.58 -12.88 13.75
CA THR A 197 2.14 -12.90 13.49
C THR A 197 1.39 -13.87 14.42
N ALA A 198 2.02 -14.94 14.89
CA ALA A 198 1.42 -15.89 15.83
C ALA A 198 1.09 -15.29 17.21
N ASN A 199 1.67 -14.12 17.53
CA ASN A 199 1.45 -13.38 18.76
C ASN A 199 0.75 -12.01 18.52
N ALA A 200 0.37 -11.72 17.29
CA ALA A 200 -0.39 -10.53 16.94
C ALA A 200 -1.83 -10.72 17.38
N SER A 201 -2.17 -10.34 18.62
CA SER A 201 -3.55 -10.37 19.10
C SER A 201 -4.35 -9.20 18.53
N GLY A 202 -5.58 -9.45 18.14
CA GLY A 202 -6.47 -8.40 17.68
C GLY A 202 -7.63 -8.91 16.84
N SER A 203 -8.07 -8.14 15.86
CA SER A 203 -9.18 -8.45 14.96
C SER A 203 -8.75 -9.19 13.70
N VAL A 204 -7.52 -9.71 13.65
CA VAL A 204 -7.00 -10.50 12.53
C VAL A 204 -6.70 -11.92 12.99
N GLN A 205 -6.71 -12.85 12.05
CA GLN A 205 -6.31 -14.24 12.29
C GLN A 205 -4.87 -14.27 12.81
N ASP A 206 -4.64 -15.01 13.91
CA ASP A 206 -3.29 -15.23 14.42
C ASP A 206 -2.52 -16.16 13.48
N GLY A 207 -1.26 -15.83 13.23
CA GLY A 207 -0.34 -16.73 12.52
C GLY A 207 -0.50 -16.75 10.99
N TYR A 208 -0.93 -15.64 10.39
CA TYR A 208 -0.93 -15.50 8.93
C TYR A 208 0.50 -15.39 8.36
N ASP A 209 0.68 -15.83 7.12
CA ASP A 209 1.98 -15.85 6.45
C ASP A 209 2.28 -14.53 5.74
N TYR A 210 1.25 -13.89 5.16
CA TYR A 210 1.35 -12.57 4.51
C TYR A 210 0.02 -11.83 4.56
N ALA A 211 0.05 -10.54 4.25
CA ALA A 211 -1.17 -9.80 3.99
C ALA A 211 -1.08 -9.05 2.65
N ILE A 212 -2.24 -8.75 2.07
CA ILE A 212 -2.35 -7.98 0.84
C ILE A 212 -3.50 -6.98 0.98
N GLY A 213 -3.24 -5.71 0.67
CA GLY A 213 -4.24 -4.66 0.70
C GLY A 213 -4.68 -4.29 -0.71
N PHE A 214 -5.96 -4.41 -1.01
CA PHE A 214 -6.59 -3.94 -2.24
C PHE A 214 -7.29 -2.62 -2.01
N TYR A 215 -7.19 -1.72 -2.97
CA TYR A 215 -7.71 -0.36 -2.85
C TYR A 215 -8.52 0.03 -4.08
N TRP A 216 -9.67 0.67 -3.86
CA TRP A 216 -10.54 1.24 -4.90
C TRP A 216 -10.93 2.65 -4.51
N GLN A 217 -11.02 3.54 -5.49
CA GLN A 217 -11.41 4.92 -5.24
C GLN A 217 -12.84 5.06 -4.70
N ASN A 218 -13.71 4.08 -4.95
CA ASN A 218 -15.10 4.10 -4.46
C ASN A 218 -15.73 2.71 -4.40
N ALA A 219 -16.81 2.57 -3.62
CA ALA A 219 -17.54 1.32 -3.44
C ALA A 219 -18.13 0.75 -4.74
N THR A 220 -18.49 1.59 -5.71
CA THR A 220 -19.06 1.11 -6.99
C THR A 220 -18.01 0.36 -7.81
N GLU A 221 -16.79 0.85 -7.89
CA GLU A 221 -15.70 0.16 -8.57
C GLU A 221 -15.34 -1.14 -7.85
N ARG A 222 -15.25 -1.09 -6.51
CA ARG A 222 -15.03 -2.28 -5.68
C ARG A 222 -16.08 -3.36 -5.93
N ASP A 223 -17.36 -3.03 -5.84
CA ASP A 223 -18.47 -3.98 -6.05
C ASP A 223 -18.47 -4.55 -7.47
N THR A 224 -18.12 -3.73 -8.47
CA THR A 224 -17.97 -4.17 -9.86
C THR A 224 -16.79 -5.12 -10.01
N GLY A 225 -15.65 -4.82 -9.40
CA GLY A 225 -14.47 -5.67 -9.37
C GLY A 225 -14.77 -7.05 -8.79
N TYR A 226 -15.41 -7.11 -7.62
CA TYR A 226 -15.83 -8.37 -7.01
C TYR A 226 -16.86 -9.14 -7.83
N SER A 227 -17.82 -8.45 -8.47
CA SER A 227 -18.76 -9.10 -9.37
C SER A 227 -18.06 -9.76 -10.55
N ASN A 228 -17.12 -9.07 -11.18
CA ASN A 228 -16.33 -9.61 -12.29
C ASN A 228 -15.42 -10.77 -11.83
N TYR A 229 -14.75 -10.63 -10.67
CA TYR A 229 -13.94 -11.68 -10.07
C TYR A 229 -14.75 -12.95 -9.80
N GLY A 230 -15.97 -12.81 -9.30
CA GLY A 230 -16.88 -13.93 -9.02
C GLY A 230 -17.29 -14.73 -10.27
N GLU A 231 -17.08 -14.21 -11.49
CA GLU A 231 -17.32 -14.92 -12.75
C GLU A 231 -16.11 -15.75 -13.21
N THR A 232 -14.98 -15.68 -12.48
CA THR A 232 -13.72 -16.38 -12.76
C THR A 232 -13.57 -17.64 -11.92
N ASP A 233 -12.48 -18.38 -12.13
CA ASP A 233 -12.08 -19.51 -11.29
C ASP A 233 -11.00 -19.15 -10.25
N PHE A 234 -10.60 -17.87 -10.18
CA PHE A 234 -9.53 -17.45 -9.27
C PHE A 234 -9.83 -17.77 -7.81
N GLY A 235 -11.06 -17.53 -7.35
CA GLY A 235 -11.45 -17.87 -5.97
C GLY A 235 -11.11 -19.31 -5.62
N SER A 236 -11.52 -20.27 -6.48
CA SER A 236 -11.22 -21.68 -6.23
C SER A 236 -9.71 -22.00 -6.33
N ARG A 237 -8.95 -21.31 -7.16
CA ARG A 237 -7.50 -21.50 -7.28
C ARG A 237 -6.77 -21.02 -6.04
N PHE A 238 -7.19 -19.88 -5.47
CA PHE A 238 -6.65 -19.39 -4.19
C PHE A 238 -7.05 -20.31 -3.04
N ASP A 239 -8.31 -20.72 -2.95
CA ASP A 239 -8.81 -21.64 -1.90
C ASP A 239 -8.10 -23.00 -1.88
N GLU A 240 -7.47 -23.43 -2.98
CA GLU A 240 -6.68 -24.67 -3.05
C GLU A 240 -5.32 -24.55 -2.35
N ILE A 241 -4.81 -23.32 -2.17
CA ILE A 241 -3.44 -23.09 -1.67
C ILE A 241 -3.40 -22.31 -0.36
N GLU A 242 -4.45 -21.57 -0.02
CA GLU A 242 -4.47 -20.69 1.15
C GLU A 242 -5.88 -20.47 1.70
N THR A 243 -5.93 -19.96 2.93
CA THR A 243 -7.14 -19.43 3.57
C THR A 243 -6.87 -18.02 4.03
N CYS A 244 -7.76 -17.08 3.68
CA CYS A 244 -7.62 -15.67 4.06
C CYS A 244 -8.80 -15.21 4.93
N GLU A 245 -8.50 -14.40 5.94
CA GLU A 245 -9.45 -13.52 6.60
C GLU A 245 -9.44 -12.16 5.92
N THR A 246 -10.62 -11.62 5.62
CA THR A 246 -10.76 -10.32 4.95
C THR A 246 -11.32 -9.30 5.92
N LEU A 247 -10.66 -8.15 6.02
CA LEU A 247 -11.11 -6.98 6.77
C LEU A 247 -11.34 -5.81 5.83
N GLU A 248 -12.52 -5.20 5.90
CA GLU A 248 -12.97 -4.14 5.02
C GLU A 248 -12.96 -2.78 5.72
N PHE A 249 -12.44 -1.75 5.06
CA PHE A 249 -12.32 -0.41 5.62
C PHE A 249 -12.76 0.67 4.66
N GLU A 250 -13.24 1.78 5.24
CA GLU A 250 -13.26 3.08 4.56
C GLU A 250 -11.97 3.83 4.86
N GLY A 251 -11.27 4.27 3.80
CA GLY A 251 -9.99 4.96 3.92
C GLY A 251 -10.11 6.47 3.72
N TYR A 252 -9.28 7.22 4.43
CA TYR A 252 -9.22 8.68 4.40
C TYR A 252 -7.78 9.16 4.33
N PRO A 253 -7.43 10.10 3.44
CA PRO A 253 -6.09 10.66 3.40
C PRO A 253 -5.85 11.57 4.60
N ILE A 254 -4.68 11.41 5.25
CA ILE A 254 -4.20 12.28 6.32
C ILE A 254 -3.07 13.16 5.77
N VAL A 255 -2.01 12.55 5.25
CA VAL A 255 -0.94 13.21 4.51
C VAL A 255 -0.86 12.58 3.13
N GLN A 256 -1.08 13.38 2.10
CA GLN A 256 -0.96 12.89 0.72
C GLN A 256 0.49 12.87 0.26
N PRO A 257 0.89 11.88 -0.57
CA PRO A 257 2.24 11.83 -1.12
C PRO A 257 2.58 13.14 -1.85
N SER A 258 3.83 13.58 -1.70
CA SER A 258 4.32 14.72 -2.49
C SER A 258 4.37 14.34 -3.97
N SER A 259 3.70 15.11 -4.81
CA SER A 259 3.67 14.95 -6.27
C SER A 259 5.00 15.31 -6.94
#